data_c300ec8218703b22f416f14f8a111409
#
_entry.id   c300ec8218703b22f416f14f8a111409
#
_cell.length_a   1.000
_cell.length_b   1.000
_cell.length_c   1.000
_cell.angle_alpha   90.00
_cell.angle_beta   90.00
_cell.angle_gamma   90.00
#
_symmetry.space_group_name_H-M   'P 1'
#
loop_
_entity.id
_entity.type
_entity.pdbx_description
1 polymer ?
#
loop_
_entity_poly.entity_id
_entity_poly.type
_entity_poly.pdbx_seq_one_letter_code
_entity_poly.pdbx_strand_id
1 'polypeptide(L)'
;MVTIERILSLPVFEGSICAAGMKGGDRRVRYIDIAEVPDIRFWVSPDVFFLTTAYALHGEEAAFMDFLRSLVRNGAAGLGVKLGRFLDRLPDEFYAYADENDFPIVLLPSELRYSHAIRAAMEAILADEREDPSFGGILDDCLEEALFGDSPMRSLLRFEEVGFPLDTRVQVVLIAFRDAGAEMEVSALRSLMRGVGLFAAVRTSSETIVLMSRPDEVSEALSNSLSLLAGGARIAMGGFHRLKDFRKSYEEAKWVLGLFGLLGLDGGPHAFEDMELFVPLLRNSAPEGAHRSARLLLAPLMDYDARHDAELINTLHAFILCDRNHKETARTLHLHRNTLRYRLGKIESLLPPGSLSGFPFLRLSLALLIHLSK
;
A
#
# COMPACT_ATOMS: atom_id res chain seq x y z
N MET A 1 9.14 17.90 8.68
CA MET A 1 8.11 18.73 9.40
C MET A 1 7.89 20.01 8.63
N VAL A 2 6.66 20.28 8.16
CA VAL A 2 6.32 21.53 7.45
C VAL A 2 6.08 22.64 8.45
N THR A 3 6.67 23.80 8.17
CA THR A 3 6.57 25.02 8.99
C THR A 3 5.88 26.14 8.23
N ILE A 4 5.52 27.21 8.92
CA ILE A 4 4.97 28.42 8.27
C ILE A 4 5.92 28.94 7.20
N GLU A 5 7.23 29.01 7.46
CA GLU A 5 8.23 29.43 6.47
C GLU A 5 8.20 28.55 5.22
N ARG A 6 8.09 27.23 5.42
CA ARG A 6 7.99 26.27 4.30
C ARG A 6 6.72 26.48 3.49
N ILE A 7 5.57 26.70 4.14
CA ILE A 7 4.30 27.02 3.46
C ILE A 7 4.43 28.30 2.63
N LEU A 8 4.99 29.35 3.22
CA LEU A 8 5.17 30.64 2.53
C LEU A 8 6.17 30.58 1.37
N SER A 9 7.09 29.59 1.36
CA SER A 9 8.01 29.35 0.24
C SER A 9 7.35 28.69 -0.98
N LEU A 10 6.13 28.20 -0.87
CA LEU A 10 5.42 27.59 -2.00
C LEU A 10 5.02 28.65 -3.03
N PRO A 11 5.13 28.38 -4.35
CA PRO A 11 4.84 29.35 -5.41
C PRO A 11 3.46 30.01 -5.32
N VAL A 12 2.46 29.26 -4.79
CA VAL A 12 1.09 29.77 -4.61
C VAL A 12 1.00 30.91 -3.59
N PHE A 13 1.94 31.01 -2.65
CA PHE A 13 2.02 32.07 -1.63
C PHE A 13 2.98 33.20 -2.02
N GLU A 14 3.46 33.22 -3.26
CA GLU A 14 4.29 34.34 -3.75
C GLU A 14 3.59 35.68 -3.57
N GLY A 15 4.33 36.66 -3.03
CA GLY A 15 3.77 37.98 -2.67
C GLY A 15 3.11 38.05 -1.28
N SER A 16 3.05 36.93 -0.53
CA SER A 16 2.61 36.98 0.88
C SER A 16 3.70 37.56 1.77
N ILE A 17 3.30 38.33 2.78
CA ILE A 17 4.22 39.06 3.69
C ILE A 17 3.89 38.65 5.13
N CYS A 18 4.87 38.15 5.87
CA CYS A 18 4.74 37.98 7.31
C CYS A 18 4.83 39.39 7.97
N ALA A 19 3.72 39.89 8.48
CA ALA A 19 3.59 41.24 9.01
C ALA A 19 3.87 41.34 10.52
N ALA A 20 3.76 40.22 11.25
CA ALA A 20 4.07 40.13 12.67
C ALA A 20 4.38 38.69 13.07
N GLY A 21 4.98 38.48 14.22
CA GLY A 21 5.29 37.14 14.78
C GLY A 21 6.32 36.38 13.98
N MET A 22 7.28 37.04 13.32
CA MET A 22 8.28 36.40 12.44
C MET A 22 9.09 35.32 13.10
N LYS A 23 9.33 35.38 14.42
CA LYS A 23 10.06 34.34 15.15
C LYS A 23 9.30 33.00 15.22
N GLY A 24 8.00 33.01 15.01
CA GLY A 24 7.17 31.81 14.93
C GLY A 24 7.10 31.17 13.55
N GLY A 25 7.98 31.56 12.62
CA GLY A 25 8.06 30.99 11.27
C GLY A 25 8.37 29.49 11.26
N ASP A 26 8.99 28.96 12.31
CA ASP A 26 9.30 27.56 12.56
C ASP A 26 8.12 26.75 13.16
N ARG A 27 7.00 27.41 13.46
CA ARG A 27 5.80 26.72 13.95
C ARG A 27 5.33 25.67 12.96
N ARG A 28 5.04 24.49 13.49
CA ARG A 28 4.54 23.35 12.72
C ARG A 28 3.18 23.65 12.12
N VAL A 29 2.98 23.21 10.87
CA VAL A 29 1.68 23.25 10.20
C VAL A 29 1.27 21.82 9.86
N ARG A 30 0.16 21.35 10.42
CA ARG A 30 -0.47 20.07 10.10
C ARG A 30 -1.63 20.21 9.13
N TYR A 31 -2.37 21.32 9.25
CA TYR A 31 -3.55 21.59 8.43
C TYR A 31 -3.59 23.05 8.04
N ILE A 32 -4.29 23.32 6.96
CA ILE A 32 -4.66 24.67 6.56
C ILE A 32 -6.17 24.72 6.44
N ASP A 33 -6.81 25.72 7.05
CA ASP A 33 -8.26 25.85 7.11
C ASP A 33 -8.71 27.28 6.93
N ILE A 34 -10.01 27.49 6.69
CA ILE A 34 -10.63 28.79 6.44
C ILE A 34 -11.42 29.23 7.67
N ALA A 35 -11.12 30.42 8.15
CA ALA A 35 -11.77 31.04 9.30
C ALA A 35 -12.71 32.18 8.88
N GLU A 36 -13.90 31.81 8.36
CA GLU A 36 -14.90 32.80 7.87
C GLU A 36 -16.23 32.76 8.67
N VAL A 37 -16.30 32.00 9.76
CA VAL A 37 -17.50 31.89 10.59
C VAL A 37 -17.27 32.55 11.96
N PRO A 38 -18.29 33.25 12.56
CA PRO A 38 -18.13 33.95 13.81
C PRO A 38 -17.78 33.08 15.04
N ASP A 39 -18.17 31.82 15.00
CA ASP A 39 -17.97 30.82 16.06
C ASP A 39 -16.71 29.99 15.89
N ILE A 40 -15.85 30.30 14.91
CA ILE A 40 -14.60 29.57 14.64
C ILE A 40 -13.71 29.40 15.86
N ARG A 41 -13.76 30.35 16.82
CA ARG A 41 -13.02 30.29 18.10
C ARG A 41 -13.23 29.00 18.89
N PHE A 42 -14.35 28.29 18.70
CA PHE A 42 -14.65 27.03 19.37
C PHE A 42 -14.07 25.80 18.66
N TRP A 43 -13.59 25.99 17.42
CA TRP A 43 -13.09 24.93 16.55
C TRP A 43 -11.58 25.03 16.29
N VAL A 44 -10.89 25.94 16.96
CA VAL A 44 -9.44 26.12 16.81
C VAL A 44 -8.71 24.89 17.33
N SER A 45 -7.94 24.27 16.45
CA SER A 45 -7.07 23.14 16.76
C SER A 45 -5.60 23.55 16.68
N PRO A 46 -4.69 22.88 17.42
CA PRO A 46 -3.26 23.13 17.35
C PRO A 46 -2.70 22.81 15.96
N ASP A 47 -1.59 23.48 15.61
CA ASP A 47 -0.84 23.27 14.37
C ASP A 47 -1.64 23.58 13.07
N VAL A 48 -2.75 24.32 13.16
CA VAL A 48 -3.53 24.77 11.99
C VAL A 48 -3.10 26.17 11.56
N PHE A 49 -2.83 26.34 10.27
CA PHE A 49 -2.64 27.65 9.64
C PHE A 49 -3.98 28.11 9.07
N PHE A 50 -4.60 29.12 9.70
CA PHE A 50 -5.90 29.63 9.29
C PHE A 50 -5.79 30.69 8.21
N LEU A 51 -6.72 30.67 7.24
CA LEU A 51 -6.88 31.71 6.20
C LEU A 51 -8.20 32.46 6.41
N THR A 52 -8.19 33.78 6.36
CA THR A 52 -9.40 34.59 6.52
C THR A 52 -9.40 35.83 5.64
N THR A 53 -10.61 36.28 5.22
CA THR A 53 -10.85 37.58 4.66
C THR A 53 -11.28 38.60 5.74
N ALA A 54 -11.36 38.16 7.00
CA ALA A 54 -11.90 38.89 8.13
C ALA A 54 -13.39 39.29 7.98
N TYR A 55 -14.13 38.62 7.06
CA TYR A 55 -15.55 38.93 6.82
C TYR A 55 -16.42 38.77 8.06
N ALA A 56 -16.25 37.64 8.77
CA ALA A 56 -17.04 37.30 9.96
C ALA A 56 -16.81 38.24 11.15
N LEU A 57 -15.74 39.05 11.10
CA LEU A 57 -15.28 39.92 12.18
C LEU A 57 -15.35 41.41 11.79
N HIS A 58 -15.93 41.69 10.61
CA HIS A 58 -16.05 43.05 10.09
C HIS A 58 -16.90 43.95 11.00
N GLY A 59 -16.30 45.04 11.46
CA GLY A 59 -16.98 46.02 12.33
C GLY A 59 -16.90 45.72 13.84
N GLU A 60 -16.28 44.64 14.27
CA GLU A 60 -16.12 44.26 15.70
C GLU A 60 -14.65 44.02 16.08
N GLU A 61 -13.87 45.08 16.29
CA GLU A 61 -12.44 45.00 16.65
C GLU A 61 -12.19 44.15 17.88
N ALA A 62 -13.06 44.24 18.91
CA ALA A 62 -12.96 43.43 20.11
C ALA A 62 -13.13 41.93 19.86
N ALA A 63 -14.09 41.55 19.01
CA ALA A 63 -14.31 40.17 18.63
C ALA A 63 -13.11 39.61 17.84
N PHE A 64 -12.45 40.42 17.03
CA PHE A 64 -11.28 40.05 16.29
C PHE A 64 -10.07 39.84 17.20
N MET A 65 -9.85 40.67 18.22
CA MET A 65 -8.82 40.43 19.24
C MET A 65 -9.07 39.17 20.04
N ASP A 66 -10.31 38.89 20.42
CA ASP A 66 -10.66 37.64 21.11
C ASP A 66 -10.43 36.39 20.24
N PHE A 67 -10.68 36.51 18.93
CA PHE A 67 -10.34 35.45 17.97
C PHE A 67 -8.83 35.24 17.92
N LEU A 68 -8.00 36.27 17.78
CA LEU A 68 -6.55 36.14 17.76
C LEU A 68 -6.02 35.51 19.07
N ARG A 69 -6.54 35.96 20.22
CA ARG A 69 -6.21 35.37 21.52
C ARG A 69 -6.57 33.86 21.58
N SER A 70 -7.70 33.50 20.99
CA SER A 70 -8.12 32.10 20.89
C SER A 70 -7.17 31.26 20.02
N LEU A 71 -6.74 31.78 18.87
CA LEU A 71 -5.76 31.11 18.00
C LEU A 71 -4.45 30.83 18.75
N VAL A 72 -3.89 31.86 19.39
CA VAL A 72 -2.65 31.73 20.17
C VAL A 72 -2.79 30.74 21.31
N ARG A 73 -3.88 30.84 22.10
CA ARG A 73 -4.14 30.00 23.28
C ARG A 73 -4.29 28.53 22.90
N ASN A 74 -4.93 28.26 21.77
CA ASN A 74 -5.17 26.88 21.30
C ASN A 74 -4.03 26.34 20.43
N GLY A 75 -2.92 27.05 20.31
CA GLY A 75 -1.72 26.57 19.62
C GLY A 75 -1.84 26.53 18.09
N ALA A 76 -2.69 27.36 17.48
CA ALA A 76 -2.72 27.51 16.02
C ALA A 76 -1.32 27.87 15.49
N ALA A 77 -1.00 27.45 14.27
CA ALA A 77 0.32 27.69 13.67
C ALA A 77 0.51 29.16 13.25
N GLY A 78 -0.56 29.78 12.76
CA GLY A 78 -0.53 31.17 12.31
C GLY A 78 -1.85 31.59 11.68
N LEU A 79 -1.92 32.83 11.22
CA LEU A 79 -3.10 33.44 10.57
C LEU A 79 -2.71 34.14 9.27
N GLY A 80 -3.26 33.67 8.15
CA GLY A 80 -3.17 34.37 6.86
C GLY A 80 -4.39 35.24 6.63
N VAL A 81 -4.19 36.54 6.44
CA VAL A 81 -5.26 37.53 6.28
C VAL A 81 -5.21 38.15 4.89
N LYS A 82 -6.34 38.14 4.19
CA LYS A 82 -6.51 38.81 2.91
C LYS A 82 -7.16 40.18 3.14
N LEU A 83 -6.37 41.21 2.97
CA LEU A 83 -6.83 42.61 3.10
C LEU A 83 -7.45 43.16 1.79
N GLY A 84 -8.13 44.29 1.90
CA GLY A 84 -8.64 45.09 0.77
C GLY A 84 -10.07 44.76 0.35
N ARG A 85 -10.75 43.76 0.97
CA ARG A 85 -12.14 43.44 0.66
C ARG A 85 -13.13 43.80 1.78
N PHE A 86 -12.81 43.43 2.99
CA PHE A 86 -13.65 43.69 4.18
C PHE A 86 -12.89 44.42 5.26
N LEU A 87 -11.57 44.41 5.21
CA LEU A 87 -10.70 45.13 6.12
C LEU A 87 -9.50 45.68 5.33
N ASP A 88 -9.28 47.00 5.42
CA ASP A 88 -8.18 47.66 4.70
C ASP A 88 -6.84 47.48 5.40
N ARG A 89 -6.84 47.43 6.72
CA ARG A 89 -5.66 47.17 7.55
C ARG A 89 -6.05 46.46 8.85
N LEU A 90 -5.12 45.74 9.44
CA LEU A 90 -5.25 45.23 10.79
C LEU A 90 -4.94 46.32 11.82
N PRO A 91 -5.61 46.37 12.98
CA PRO A 91 -5.27 47.29 14.08
C PRO A 91 -3.84 47.05 14.58
N ASP A 92 -3.16 48.11 15.01
CA ASP A 92 -1.77 48.03 15.49
C ASP A 92 -1.62 47.10 16.71
N GLU A 93 -2.66 46.98 17.54
CA GLU A 93 -2.71 46.03 18.69
C GLU A 93 -2.57 44.55 18.27
N PHE A 94 -3.01 44.22 17.07
CA PHE A 94 -2.87 42.87 16.50
C PHE A 94 -1.42 42.48 16.26
N TYR A 95 -0.71 43.40 15.61
CA TYR A 95 0.70 43.19 15.32
C TYR A 95 1.50 43.10 16.63
N ALA A 96 1.24 44.01 17.59
CA ALA A 96 1.90 43.99 18.88
C ALA A 96 1.65 42.67 19.64
N TYR A 97 0.39 42.21 19.72
CA TYR A 97 0.05 40.96 20.39
C TYR A 97 0.65 39.72 19.70
N ALA A 98 0.68 39.72 18.36
CA ALA A 98 1.28 38.67 17.57
C ALA A 98 2.80 38.59 17.78
N ASP A 99 3.48 39.73 17.81
CA ASP A 99 4.93 39.80 18.08
C ASP A 99 5.29 39.35 19.50
N GLU A 100 4.47 39.72 20.49
CA GLU A 100 4.65 39.31 21.89
C GLU A 100 4.50 37.79 22.08
N ASN A 101 3.72 37.11 21.22
CA ASN A 101 3.45 35.67 21.31
C ASN A 101 4.15 34.84 20.23
N ASP A 102 5.05 35.45 19.46
CA ASP A 102 5.73 34.81 18.31
C ASP A 102 4.69 34.06 17.42
N PHE A 103 3.55 34.76 17.13
CA PHE A 103 2.44 34.20 16.36
C PHE A 103 2.39 34.81 14.95
N PRO A 104 2.71 34.03 13.89
CA PRO A 104 2.77 34.58 12.54
C PRO A 104 1.43 35.10 12.03
N ILE A 105 1.41 36.39 11.69
CA ILE A 105 0.33 36.99 10.90
C ILE A 105 0.87 37.28 9.50
N VAL A 106 0.24 36.68 8.50
CA VAL A 106 0.66 36.72 7.11
C VAL A 106 -0.38 37.49 6.29
N LEU A 107 0.03 38.55 5.64
CA LEU A 107 -0.80 39.26 4.67
C LEU A 107 -0.74 38.54 3.34
N LEU A 108 -1.91 38.14 2.83
CA LEU A 108 -2.06 37.34 1.62
C LEU A 108 -2.43 38.24 0.42
N PRO A 109 -1.88 37.95 -0.78
CA PRO A 109 -2.28 38.67 -2.00
C PRO A 109 -3.77 38.53 -2.30
N SER A 110 -4.39 39.57 -2.89
CA SER A 110 -5.81 39.56 -3.25
C SER A 110 -6.17 38.49 -4.26
N GLU A 111 -5.24 38.13 -5.14
CA GLU A 111 -5.39 37.14 -6.21
C GLU A 111 -5.28 35.69 -5.70
N LEU A 112 -4.71 35.46 -4.51
CA LEU A 112 -4.56 34.15 -3.93
C LEU A 112 -5.92 33.44 -3.79
N ARG A 113 -6.10 32.33 -4.42
CA ARG A 113 -7.31 31.51 -4.25
C ARG A 113 -7.10 30.49 -3.12
N TYR A 114 -7.96 30.52 -2.11
CA TYR A 114 -7.86 29.62 -0.95
C TYR A 114 -7.82 28.15 -1.35
N SER A 115 -8.63 27.74 -2.34
CA SER A 115 -8.61 26.38 -2.84
C SER A 115 -7.24 25.94 -3.38
N HIS A 116 -6.51 26.86 -4.04
CA HIS A 116 -5.16 26.57 -4.53
C HIS A 116 -4.13 26.55 -3.39
N ALA A 117 -4.27 27.51 -2.44
CA ALA A 117 -3.41 27.58 -1.27
C ALA A 117 -3.54 26.31 -0.39
N ILE A 118 -4.78 25.91 -0.10
CA ILE A 118 -5.07 24.69 0.68
C ILE A 118 -4.49 23.47 -0.03
N ARG A 119 -4.74 23.30 -1.32
CA ARG A 119 -4.23 22.16 -2.08
C ARG A 119 -2.70 22.09 -2.02
N ALA A 120 -2.01 23.18 -2.38
CA ALA A 120 -0.55 23.20 -2.43
C ALA A 120 0.09 22.99 -1.05
N ALA A 121 -0.50 23.60 0.00
CA ALA A 121 -0.04 23.38 1.36
C ALA A 121 -0.26 21.94 1.84
N MET A 122 -1.43 21.37 1.58
CA MET A 122 -1.71 19.97 1.93
C MET A 122 -0.83 18.98 1.16
N GLU A 123 -0.56 19.25 -0.14
CA GLU A 123 0.42 18.45 -0.92
C GLU A 123 1.81 18.50 -0.27
N ALA A 124 2.27 19.66 0.19
CA ALA A 124 3.56 19.82 0.87
C ALA A 124 3.59 19.16 2.25
N ILE A 125 2.52 19.27 3.04
CA ILE A 125 2.37 18.64 4.35
C ILE A 125 2.39 17.12 4.20
N LEU A 126 1.59 16.57 3.29
CA LEU A 126 1.55 15.14 3.03
C LEU A 126 2.86 14.58 2.47
N ALA A 127 3.59 15.38 1.67
CA ALA A 127 4.91 14.98 1.18
C ALA A 127 5.93 14.89 2.33
N ASP A 128 5.94 15.88 3.23
CA ASP A 128 6.82 15.90 4.41
C ASP A 128 6.47 14.78 5.41
N GLU A 129 5.19 14.56 5.66
CA GLU A 129 4.72 13.48 6.53
C GLU A 129 5.09 12.09 6.00
N ARG A 130 5.10 11.91 4.68
CA ARG A 130 5.58 10.68 4.04
C ARG A 130 7.09 10.44 4.24
N GLU A 131 7.86 11.51 4.45
CA GLU A 131 9.29 11.44 4.76
C GLU A 131 9.57 11.23 6.27
N ASP A 132 8.58 11.45 7.13
CA ASP A 132 8.70 11.26 8.58
C ASP A 132 8.62 9.75 8.94
N PRO A 133 9.68 9.16 9.53
CA PRO A 133 9.65 7.77 9.96
C PRO A 133 8.51 7.44 10.93
N SER A 134 8.07 8.40 11.74
CA SER A 134 6.97 8.21 12.70
C SER A 134 5.61 8.09 12.00
N PHE A 135 5.39 8.80 10.90
CA PHE A 135 4.18 8.68 10.09
C PHE A 135 4.06 7.30 9.44
N GLY A 136 5.19 6.77 8.95
CA GLY A 136 5.25 5.41 8.45
C GLY A 136 4.79 4.38 9.48
N GLY A 137 5.18 4.52 10.73
CA GLY A 137 4.74 3.66 11.84
C GLY A 137 3.23 3.69 12.07
N ILE A 138 2.60 4.87 12.00
CA ILE A 138 1.12 4.99 12.14
C ILE A 138 0.39 4.20 11.05
N LEU A 139 0.85 4.27 9.80
CA LEU A 139 0.25 3.51 8.70
C LEU A 139 0.47 2.00 8.85
N ASP A 140 1.64 1.60 9.35
CA ASP A 140 1.96 0.21 9.63
C ASP A 140 1.04 -0.35 10.73
N ASP A 141 0.85 0.40 11.82
CA ASP A 141 -0.08 0.07 12.91
C ASP A 141 -1.53 -0.02 12.38
N CYS A 142 -1.95 0.92 11.52
CA CYS A 142 -3.27 0.86 10.90
C CYS A 142 -3.45 -0.41 10.05
N LEU A 143 -2.44 -0.79 9.27
CA LEU A 143 -2.47 -1.99 8.45
C LEU A 143 -2.50 -3.25 9.32
N GLU A 144 -1.66 -3.32 10.35
CA GLU A 144 -1.60 -4.46 11.27
C GLU A 144 -2.95 -4.68 11.96
N GLU A 145 -3.54 -3.62 12.52
CA GLU A 145 -4.85 -3.69 13.17
C GLU A 145 -5.96 -4.02 12.17
N ALA A 146 -5.89 -3.50 10.92
CA ALA A 146 -6.86 -3.80 9.88
C ALA A 146 -6.77 -5.26 9.39
N LEU A 147 -5.59 -5.88 9.42
CA LEU A 147 -5.39 -7.29 9.03
C LEU A 147 -5.72 -8.26 10.16
N PHE A 148 -5.25 -7.97 11.37
CA PHE A 148 -5.17 -8.94 12.47
C PHE A 148 -5.93 -8.51 13.74
N GLY A 149 -6.38 -7.24 13.81
CA GLY A 149 -7.10 -6.70 14.97
C GLY A 149 -8.58 -7.06 15.01
N ASP A 150 -9.20 -6.81 16.15
CA ASP A 150 -10.60 -7.15 16.42
C ASP A 150 -11.61 -6.19 15.74
N SER A 151 -11.18 -5.03 15.28
CA SER A 151 -12.03 -3.98 14.69
C SER A 151 -11.49 -3.43 13.36
N PRO A 152 -11.53 -4.21 12.28
CA PRO A 152 -10.97 -3.80 10.97
C PRO A 152 -11.56 -2.49 10.43
N MET A 153 -12.86 -2.23 10.68
CA MET A 153 -13.52 -1.01 10.23
C MET A 153 -12.95 0.24 10.92
N ARG A 154 -12.66 0.15 12.22
CA ARG A 154 -12.07 1.26 12.97
C ARG A 154 -10.68 1.61 12.43
N SER A 155 -9.90 0.61 12.09
CA SER A 155 -8.55 0.81 11.52
C SER A 155 -8.61 1.43 10.14
N LEU A 156 -9.61 1.06 9.32
CA LEU A 156 -9.84 1.71 8.02
C LEU A 156 -10.18 3.19 8.16
N LEU A 157 -11.00 3.57 9.16
CA LEU A 157 -11.29 4.99 9.44
C LEU A 157 -10.03 5.77 9.85
N ARG A 158 -9.07 5.14 10.54
CA ARG A 158 -7.79 5.78 10.84
C ARG A 158 -6.96 6.12 9.60
N PHE A 159 -7.04 5.32 8.51
CA PHE A 159 -6.42 5.70 7.23
C PHE A 159 -7.06 6.99 6.67
N GLU A 160 -8.37 7.17 6.84
CA GLU A 160 -9.06 8.39 6.43
C GLU A 160 -8.62 9.61 7.28
N GLU A 161 -8.50 9.43 8.60
CA GLU A 161 -8.00 10.45 9.53
C GLU A 161 -6.57 10.92 9.20
N VAL A 162 -5.74 10.04 8.65
CA VAL A 162 -4.38 10.38 8.22
C VAL A 162 -4.28 10.76 6.72
N GLY A 163 -5.41 11.07 6.09
CA GLY A 163 -5.46 11.66 4.76
C GLY A 163 -5.54 10.67 3.58
N PHE A 164 -5.91 9.40 3.82
CA PHE A 164 -6.15 8.43 2.77
C PHE A 164 -7.63 8.03 2.69
N PRO A 165 -8.41 8.61 1.75
CA PRO A 165 -9.82 8.28 1.57
C PRO A 165 -10.04 6.78 1.35
N LEU A 166 -11.14 6.23 1.87
CA LEU A 166 -11.48 4.80 1.75
C LEU A 166 -11.66 4.33 0.30
N ASP A 167 -11.87 5.26 -0.63
CA ASP A 167 -11.93 5.00 -2.07
C ASP A 167 -10.57 5.05 -2.77
N THR A 168 -9.47 5.35 -2.04
CA THR A 168 -8.11 5.29 -2.58
C THR A 168 -7.85 3.91 -3.18
N ARG A 169 -7.35 3.88 -4.41
CA ARG A 169 -7.01 2.63 -5.11
C ARG A 169 -5.69 2.08 -4.56
N VAL A 170 -5.73 0.87 -4.06
CA VAL A 170 -4.59 0.21 -3.39
C VAL A 170 -4.37 -1.20 -3.93
N GLN A 171 -3.16 -1.70 -3.71
CA GLN A 171 -2.73 -3.06 -4.00
C GLN A 171 -1.95 -3.61 -2.82
N VAL A 172 -2.13 -4.89 -2.51
CA VAL A 172 -1.32 -5.60 -1.52
C VAL A 172 -0.23 -6.39 -2.23
N VAL A 173 0.99 -6.29 -1.70
CA VAL A 173 2.14 -7.07 -2.13
C VAL A 173 2.64 -7.90 -0.95
N LEU A 174 2.84 -9.19 -1.17
CA LEU A 174 3.45 -10.11 -0.20
C LEU A 174 4.87 -10.44 -0.64
N ILE A 175 5.82 -10.30 0.27
CA ILE A 175 7.24 -10.57 0.05
C ILE A 175 7.66 -11.66 1.05
N ALA A 176 7.87 -12.87 0.56
CA ALA A 176 8.30 -14.01 1.36
C ALA A 176 9.77 -14.34 1.04
N PHE A 177 10.67 -14.11 1.98
CA PHE A 177 12.09 -14.39 1.81
C PHE A 177 12.36 -15.91 1.89
N ARG A 178 13.31 -16.39 1.06
CA ARG A 178 13.67 -17.81 0.99
C ARG A 178 14.51 -18.25 2.18
N ASP A 179 15.36 -17.38 2.67
CA ASP A 179 16.27 -17.64 3.79
C ASP A 179 15.93 -16.76 4.99
N ALA A 180 15.89 -17.34 6.18
CA ALA A 180 15.60 -16.64 7.43
C ALA A 180 16.61 -15.54 7.81
N GLY A 181 17.71 -15.39 7.06
CA GLY A 181 18.72 -14.33 7.23
C GLY A 181 18.72 -13.27 6.13
N ALA A 182 17.91 -13.41 5.08
CA ALA A 182 17.84 -12.49 3.94
C ALA A 182 16.78 -11.38 4.14
N GLU A 183 16.35 -11.18 5.38
CA GLU A 183 15.26 -10.28 5.73
C GLU A 183 15.65 -8.81 5.48
N MET A 184 14.86 -8.12 4.64
CA MET A 184 15.00 -6.68 4.48
C MET A 184 14.18 -5.97 5.55
N GLU A 185 14.79 -4.98 6.21
CA GLU A 185 14.05 -4.11 7.13
C GLU A 185 12.97 -3.31 6.39
N VAL A 186 11.82 -3.10 7.04
CA VAL A 186 10.72 -2.28 6.49
C VAL A 186 11.18 -0.88 6.10
N SER A 187 12.17 -0.32 6.82
CA SER A 187 12.80 0.97 6.52
C SER A 187 13.51 0.98 5.15
N ALA A 188 14.23 -0.10 4.81
CA ALA A 188 14.87 -0.24 3.52
C ALA A 188 13.84 -0.43 2.39
N LEU A 189 12.80 -1.22 2.64
CA LEU A 189 11.68 -1.40 1.72
C LEU A 189 10.99 -0.05 1.44
N ARG A 190 10.71 0.72 2.49
CA ARG A 190 10.12 2.06 2.40
C ARG A 190 10.99 3.01 1.56
N SER A 191 12.32 2.92 1.71
CA SER A 191 13.26 3.72 0.92
C SER A 191 13.24 3.35 -0.56
N LEU A 192 13.11 2.08 -0.90
CA LEU A 192 12.97 1.61 -2.28
C LEU A 192 11.64 2.03 -2.91
N MET A 193 10.59 2.15 -2.10
CA MET A 193 9.23 2.48 -2.53
C MET A 193 8.92 3.99 -2.46
N ARG A 194 9.96 4.85 -2.39
CA ARG A 194 9.78 6.30 -2.45
C ARG A 194 9.02 6.70 -3.72
N GLY A 195 8.00 7.55 -3.55
CA GLY A 195 7.14 8.00 -4.66
C GLY A 195 5.87 7.14 -4.89
N VAL A 196 5.73 6.02 -4.19
CA VAL A 196 4.45 5.29 -4.10
C VAL A 196 3.59 6.00 -3.05
N GLY A 197 2.42 6.50 -3.39
CA GLY A 197 1.55 7.30 -2.52
C GLY A 197 1.39 6.75 -1.09
N LEU A 198 0.32 6.01 -0.80
CA LEU A 198 0.17 5.26 0.44
C LEU A 198 1.19 4.11 0.47
N PHE A 199 1.93 4.00 1.55
CA PHE A 199 2.80 2.87 1.83
C PHE A 199 2.68 2.50 3.31
N ALA A 200 2.18 1.31 3.58
CA ALA A 200 2.18 0.70 4.90
C ALA A 200 2.76 -0.72 4.79
N ALA A 201 3.52 -1.16 5.77
CA ALA A 201 4.14 -2.48 5.75
C ALA A 201 4.08 -3.13 7.13
N VAL A 202 3.66 -4.39 7.15
CA VAL A 202 3.62 -5.22 8.36
C VAL A 202 4.44 -6.48 8.12
N ARG A 203 5.27 -6.81 9.09
CA ARG A 203 6.09 -8.01 9.07
C ARG A 203 5.49 -9.10 9.93
N THR A 204 5.34 -10.27 9.34
CA THR A 204 4.97 -11.50 10.05
C THR A 204 6.18 -12.44 10.13
N SER A 205 6.02 -13.60 10.73
CA SER A 205 7.06 -14.63 10.79
C SER A 205 7.41 -15.25 9.42
N SER A 206 6.55 -15.14 8.42
CA SER A 206 6.70 -15.81 7.12
C SER A 206 6.84 -14.86 5.93
N GLU A 207 6.36 -13.62 6.08
CA GLU A 207 6.27 -12.68 4.96
C GLU A 207 6.21 -11.23 5.43
N THR A 208 6.58 -10.29 4.57
CA THR A 208 6.28 -8.87 4.73
C THR A 208 5.08 -8.52 3.86
N ILE A 209 4.05 -7.95 4.49
CA ILE A 209 2.80 -7.51 3.86
C ILE A 209 2.93 -6.03 3.58
N VAL A 210 2.81 -5.62 2.34
CA VAL A 210 2.88 -4.22 1.92
C VAL A 210 1.55 -3.81 1.33
N LEU A 211 0.94 -2.74 1.85
CA LEU A 211 -0.20 -2.05 1.27
C LEU A 211 0.31 -0.76 0.62
N MET A 212 0.01 -0.58 -0.65
CA MET A 212 0.43 0.62 -1.38
C MET A 212 -0.66 1.14 -2.31
N SER A 213 -0.71 2.47 -2.50
CA SER A 213 -1.43 3.07 -3.60
C SER A 213 -0.48 3.22 -4.78
N ARG A 214 -0.95 2.88 -5.99
CA ARG A 214 -0.16 3.00 -7.21
C ARG A 214 -0.68 4.19 -8.02
N PRO A 215 0.07 5.30 -8.15
CA PRO A 215 -0.19 6.28 -9.20
C PRO A 215 0.10 5.63 -10.56
N ASP A 216 -0.72 5.92 -11.56
CA ASP A 216 -0.62 5.30 -12.90
C ASP A 216 0.75 5.47 -13.59
N GLU A 217 1.55 6.44 -13.16
CA GLU A 217 2.87 6.78 -13.71
C GLU A 217 4.08 6.03 -13.08
N VAL A 218 3.90 5.31 -11.95
CA VAL A 218 5.02 4.69 -11.18
C VAL A 218 5.27 3.22 -11.57
N SER A 219 4.56 2.71 -12.56
CA SER A 219 4.49 1.30 -12.93
C SER A 219 5.85 0.62 -13.18
N GLU A 220 6.77 1.26 -13.93
CA GLU A 220 8.06 0.66 -14.29
C GLU A 220 9.09 0.71 -13.17
N ALA A 221 9.20 1.83 -12.45
CA ALA A 221 10.15 1.98 -11.35
C ALA A 221 9.83 1.01 -10.20
N LEU A 222 8.53 0.80 -9.90
CA LEU A 222 8.07 -0.15 -8.91
C LEU A 222 8.36 -1.59 -9.33
N SER A 223 8.05 -1.95 -10.57
CA SER A 223 8.35 -3.28 -11.12
C SER A 223 9.84 -3.58 -11.07
N ASN A 224 10.69 -2.61 -11.42
CA ASN A 224 12.14 -2.73 -11.33
C ASN A 224 12.63 -2.90 -9.90
N SER A 225 12.08 -2.13 -8.95
CA SER A 225 12.43 -2.24 -7.52
C SER A 225 12.04 -3.59 -6.94
N LEU A 226 10.83 -4.09 -7.26
CA LEU A 226 10.38 -5.41 -6.86
C LEU A 226 11.20 -6.52 -7.53
N SER A 227 11.59 -6.35 -8.80
CA SER A 227 12.42 -7.31 -9.52
C SER A 227 13.82 -7.44 -8.92
N LEU A 228 14.39 -6.35 -8.37
CA LEU A 228 15.66 -6.40 -7.64
C LEU A 228 15.56 -7.26 -6.37
N LEU A 229 14.40 -7.28 -5.72
CA LEU A 229 14.13 -8.11 -4.53
C LEU A 229 13.91 -9.59 -4.88
N ALA A 230 13.46 -9.87 -6.10
CA ALA A 230 13.06 -11.21 -6.53
C ALA A 230 14.19 -12.25 -6.49
N GLY A 231 15.45 -11.84 -6.52
CA GLY A 231 16.61 -12.75 -6.41
C GLY A 231 16.68 -13.51 -5.08
N GLY A 232 16.13 -12.93 -3.98
CA GLY A 232 16.14 -13.52 -2.63
C GLY A 232 14.75 -13.78 -2.05
N ALA A 233 13.67 -13.41 -2.75
CA ALA A 233 12.31 -13.49 -2.23
C ALA A 233 11.30 -13.99 -3.28
N ARG A 234 10.16 -14.48 -2.81
CA ARG A 234 8.95 -14.70 -3.63
C ARG A 234 8.05 -13.51 -3.45
N ILE A 235 7.61 -12.90 -4.56
CA ILE A 235 6.81 -11.68 -4.53
C ILE A 235 5.49 -11.94 -5.23
N ALA A 236 4.40 -11.86 -4.48
CA ALA A 236 3.03 -12.04 -4.95
C ALA A 236 2.24 -10.75 -4.79
N MET A 237 1.49 -10.36 -5.81
CA MET A 237 0.70 -9.14 -5.85
C MET A 237 -0.78 -9.48 -6.02
N GLY A 238 -1.64 -8.92 -5.19
CA GLY A 238 -3.09 -8.97 -5.37
C GLY A 238 -3.55 -7.97 -6.44
N GLY A 239 -4.82 -8.04 -6.81
CA GLY A 239 -5.44 -7.08 -7.71
C GLY A 239 -5.64 -5.70 -7.07
N PHE A 240 -5.96 -4.71 -7.90
CA PHE A 240 -6.26 -3.37 -7.44
C PHE A 240 -7.69 -3.27 -6.91
N HIS A 241 -7.81 -2.84 -5.64
CA HIS A 241 -9.10 -2.61 -4.98
C HIS A 241 -9.13 -1.22 -4.33
N ARG A 242 -10.31 -0.80 -3.84
CA ARG A 242 -10.42 0.37 -2.98
C ARG A 242 -9.87 0.04 -1.59
N LEU A 243 -9.35 1.02 -0.87
CA LEU A 243 -8.80 0.83 0.48
C LEU A 243 -9.78 0.11 1.42
N LYS A 244 -11.08 0.43 1.37
CA LYS A 244 -12.10 -0.29 2.13
C LYS A 244 -12.23 -1.78 1.81
N ASP A 245 -11.79 -2.20 0.63
CA ASP A 245 -11.84 -3.57 0.11
C ASP A 245 -10.45 -4.23 0.04
N PHE A 246 -9.41 -3.64 0.65
CA PHE A 246 -8.01 -4.06 0.53
C PHE A 246 -7.78 -5.53 0.91
N ARG A 247 -8.64 -6.09 1.77
CA ARG A 247 -8.58 -7.51 2.13
C ARG A 247 -8.75 -8.44 0.93
N LYS A 248 -9.50 -8.03 -0.10
CA LYS A 248 -9.59 -8.80 -1.35
C LYS A 248 -8.23 -8.91 -2.02
N SER A 249 -7.50 -7.79 -2.12
CA SER A 249 -6.14 -7.76 -2.65
C SER A 249 -5.19 -8.64 -1.82
N TYR A 250 -5.31 -8.60 -0.49
CA TYR A 250 -4.53 -9.46 0.40
C TYR A 250 -4.79 -10.96 0.18
N GLU A 251 -6.07 -11.36 0.10
CA GLU A 251 -6.48 -12.75 -0.18
C GLU A 251 -5.99 -13.24 -1.55
N GLU A 252 -6.05 -12.37 -2.55
CA GLU A 252 -5.55 -12.63 -3.89
C GLU A 252 -4.03 -12.80 -3.90
N ALA A 253 -3.28 -11.91 -3.24
CA ALA A 253 -1.83 -12.02 -3.09
C ALA A 253 -1.43 -13.31 -2.34
N LYS A 254 -2.15 -13.67 -1.27
CA LYS A 254 -1.92 -14.94 -0.55
C LYS A 254 -2.15 -16.15 -1.45
N TRP A 255 -3.20 -16.12 -2.24
CA TRP A 255 -3.47 -17.21 -3.17
C TRP A 255 -2.37 -17.32 -4.23
N VAL A 256 -1.91 -16.20 -4.83
CA VAL A 256 -0.77 -16.19 -5.77
C VAL A 256 0.49 -16.73 -5.11
N LEU A 257 0.80 -16.30 -3.88
CA LEU A 257 1.96 -16.80 -3.13
C LEU A 257 1.90 -18.31 -2.90
N GLY A 258 0.71 -18.85 -2.64
CA GLY A 258 0.47 -20.28 -2.52
C GLY A 258 0.71 -21.09 -3.80
N LEU A 259 0.61 -20.44 -4.97
CA LEU A 259 0.85 -21.11 -6.27
C LEU A 259 2.33 -21.27 -6.62
N PHE A 260 3.26 -20.59 -5.94
CA PHE A 260 4.68 -20.64 -6.29
C PHE A 260 5.23 -22.06 -6.36
N GLY A 261 4.97 -22.88 -5.34
CA GLY A 261 5.39 -24.28 -5.34
C GLY A 261 4.63 -25.13 -6.35
N LEU A 262 3.35 -24.87 -6.52
CA LEU A 262 2.47 -25.62 -7.41
C LEU A 262 2.80 -25.42 -8.89
N LEU A 263 3.10 -24.17 -9.27
CA LEU A 263 3.40 -23.78 -10.66
C LEU A 263 4.89 -23.65 -10.95
N GLY A 264 5.77 -23.91 -9.97
CA GLY A 264 7.22 -23.79 -10.13
C GLY A 264 7.65 -22.35 -10.39
N LEU A 265 6.92 -21.36 -9.86
CA LEU A 265 7.25 -19.96 -10.04
C LEU A 265 8.48 -19.61 -9.21
N ASP A 266 9.41 -18.90 -9.82
CA ASP A 266 10.63 -18.44 -9.17
C ASP A 266 10.69 -16.92 -9.13
N GLY A 267 11.13 -16.35 -7.98
CA GLY A 267 11.32 -14.92 -7.82
C GLY A 267 9.98 -14.17 -7.80
N GLY A 268 9.70 -13.42 -8.80
CA GLY A 268 8.54 -12.54 -8.94
C GLY A 268 8.96 -11.16 -9.46
N PRO A 269 8.08 -10.20 -9.48
CA PRO A 269 6.71 -10.20 -8.97
C PRO A 269 5.72 -10.95 -9.88
N HIS A 270 4.81 -11.71 -9.27
CA HIS A 270 3.69 -12.36 -9.97
C HIS A 270 2.39 -11.72 -9.51
N ALA A 271 1.61 -11.20 -10.45
CA ALA A 271 0.36 -10.52 -10.18
C ALA A 271 -0.84 -11.48 -10.25
N PHE A 272 -1.89 -11.16 -9.50
CA PHE A 272 -3.13 -11.93 -9.53
C PHE A 272 -3.76 -11.93 -10.93
N GLU A 273 -3.69 -10.82 -11.65
CA GLU A 273 -4.20 -10.67 -13.02
C GLU A 273 -3.58 -11.68 -13.98
N ASP A 274 -2.28 -12.01 -13.82
CA ASP A 274 -1.60 -13.03 -14.63
C ASP A 274 -2.11 -14.44 -14.33
N MET A 275 -2.73 -14.63 -13.17
CA MET A 275 -3.22 -15.91 -12.67
C MET A 275 -4.74 -16.07 -12.78
N GLU A 276 -5.47 -15.07 -13.29
CA GLU A 276 -6.96 -15.09 -13.33
C GLU A 276 -7.54 -16.30 -14.05
N LEU A 277 -6.88 -16.79 -15.10
CA LEU A 277 -7.31 -18.00 -15.83
C LEU A 277 -7.31 -19.27 -14.95
N PHE A 278 -6.49 -19.30 -13.90
CA PHE A 278 -6.41 -20.44 -12.99
C PHE A 278 -7.43 -20.36 -11.85
N VAL A 279 -8.01 -19.18 -11.59
CA VAL A 279 -8.97 -18.97 -10.47
C VAL A 279 -10.12 -19.99 -10.48
N PRO A 280 -10.84 -20.21 -11.61
CA PRO A 280 -11.96 -21.15 -11.64
C PRO A 280 -11.54 -22.61 -11.42
N LEU A 281 -10.26 -22.92 -11.64
CA LEU A 281 -9.74 -24.29 -11.58
C LEU A 281 -9.05 -24.60 -10.25
N LEU A 282 -8.38 -23.61 -9.64
CA LEU A 282 -7.47 -23.83 -8.51
C LEU A 282 -7.93 -23.17 -7.21
N ARG A 283 -8.80 -22.14 -7.25
CA ARG A 283 -9.26 -21.43 -6.05
C ARG A 283 -10.62 -21.96 -5.60
N ASN A 284 -10.67 -23.04 -4.83
CA ASN A 284 -11.89 -23.60 -4.18
C ASN A 284 -13.22 -23.55 -4.97
N SER A 285 -13.17 -23.05 -6.21
CA SER A 285 -14.30 -22.80 -7.12
C SER A 285 -14.35 -23.82 -8.26
N ALA A 286 -13.37 -24.75 -8.33
CA ALA A 286 -13.43 -25.76 -9.37
C ALA A 286 -14.74 -26.54 -9.23
N PRO A 287 -15.51 -26.71 -10.31
CA PRO A 287 -16.73 -27.48 -10.28
C PRO A 287 -16.45 -28.86 -9.65
N GLU A 288 -17.35 -29.35 -8.81
CA GLU A 288 -17.20 -30.66 -8.14
C GLU A 288 -16.85 -31.77 -9.14
N GLY A 289 -17.37 -31.64 -10.36
CA GLY A 289 -17.02 -32.52 -11.48
C GLY A 289 -15.56 -32.48 -11.90
N ALA A 290 -14.89 -31.30 -11.82
CA ALA A 290 -13.46 -31.19 -12.16
C ALA A 290 -12.60 -31.92 -11.12
N HIS A 291 -12.87 -31.71 -9.83
CA HIS A 291 -12.16 -32.43 -8.76
C HIS A 291 -12.37 -33.93 -8.83
N ARG A 292 -13.61 -34.40 -9.11
CA ARG A 292 -13.90 -35.83 -9.31
C ARG A 292 -13.13 -36.37 -10.50
N SER A 293 -13.16 -35.68 -11.63
CA SER A 293 -12.45 -36.11 -12.85
C SER A 293 -10.94 -36.16 -12.65
N ALA A 294 -10.37 -35.16 -11.97
CA ALA A 294 -8.95 -35.13 -11.63
C ALA A 294 -8.56 -36.32 -10.75
N ARG A 295 -9.35 -36.60 -9.70
CA ARG A 295 -9.13 -37.74 -8.80
C ARG A 295 -9.23 -39.07 -9.54
N LEU A 296 -10.23 -39.26 -10.39
CA LEU A 296 -10.38 -40.49 -11.16
C LEU A 296 -9.20 -40.74 -12.12
N LEU A 297 -8.71 -39.66 -12.76
CA LEU A 297 -7.57 -39.74 -13.67
C LEU A 297 -6.27 -40.09 -12.93
N LEU A 298 -6.07 -39.57 -11.73
CA LEU A 298 -4.86 -39.76 -10.94
C LEU A 298 -4.91 -40.96 -10.01
N ALA A 299 -6.09 -41.56 -9.80
CA ALA A 299 -6.28 -42.68 -8.87
C ALA A 299 -5.27 -43.81 -9.05
N PRO A 300 -4.94 -44.28 -10.29
CA PRO A 300 -3.97 -45.37 -10.44
C PRO A 300 -2.57 -45.01 -9.92
N LEU A 301 -2.16 -43.74 -10.02
CA LEU A 301 -0.87 -43.28 -9.50
C LEU A 301 -0.91 -43.15 -7.99
N MET A 302 -1.97 -42.56 -7.45
CA MET A 302 -2.18 -42.38 -6.00
C MET A 302 -2.24 -43.72 -5.28
N ASP A 303 -2.98 -44.70 -5.83
CA ASP A 303 -3.10 -46.04 -5.29
C ASP A 303 -1.77 -46.78 -5.32
N TYR A 304 -0.96 -46.56 -6.34
CA TYR A 304 0.37 -47.14 -6.44
C TYR A 304 1.32 -46.54 -5.41
N ASP A 305 1.33 -45.19 -5.29
CA ASP A 305 2.15 -44.51 -4.30
C ASP A 305 1.81 -44.94 -2.87
N ALA A 306 0.51 -45.04 -2.55
CA ALA A 306 0.07 -45.50 -1.24
C ALA A 306 0.53 -46.92 -0.86
N ARG A 307 0.75 -47.79 -1.87
CA ARG A 307 1.18 -49.19 -1.62
C ARG A 307 2.69 -49.41 -1.67
N HIS A 308 3.43 -48.52 -2.39
CA HIS A 308 4.84 -48.79 -2.72
C HIS A 308 5.78 -47.67 -2.34
N ASP A 309 5.26 -46.57 -1.77
CA ASP A 309 6.03 -45.35 -1.45
C ASP A 309 6.89 -44.88 -2.65
N ALA A 310 6.26 -44.86 -3.83
CA ALA A 310 6.97 -44.72 -5.10
C ALA A 310 7.12 -43.30 -5.58
N GLU A 311 6.39 -42.33 -4.95
CA GLU A 311 6.41 -40.92 -5.25
C GLU A 311 6.13 -40.57 -6.74
N LEU A 312 5.21 -41.30 -7.38
CA LEU A 312 4.86 -41.09 -8.78
C LEU A 312 4.17 -39.75 -9.01
N ILE A 313 3.29 -39.32 -8.09
CA ILE A 313 2.62 -38.02 -8.15
C ILE A 313 3.65 -36.90 -8.09
N ASN A 314 4.59 -36.95 -7.13
CA ASN A 314 5.67 -35.95 -7.01
C ASN A 314 6.59 -35.97 -8.25
N THR A 315 6.88 -37.15 -8.78
CA THR A 315 7.69 -37.32 -10.00
C THR A 315 7.00 -36.70 -11.22
N LEU A 316 5.69 -36.91 -11.38
CA LEU A 316 4.91 -36.33 -12.45
C LEU A 316 4.86 -34.79 -12.35
N HIS A 317 4.67 -34.28 -11.15
CA HIS A 317 4.67 -32.83 -10.89
C HIS A 317 6.02 -32.19 -11.30
N ALA A 318 7.12 -32.71 -10.80
CA ALA A 318 8.45 -32.24 -11.17
C ALA A 318 8.71 -32.34 -12.69
N PHE A 319 8.23 -33.42 -13.34
CA PHE A 319 8.37 -33.63 -14.78
C PHE A 319 7.60 -32.57 -15.59
N ILE A 320 6.40 -32.15 -15.13
CA ILE A 320 5.63 -31.07 -15.69
C ILE A 320 6.38 -29.73 -15.53
N LEU A 321 6.83 -29.42 -14.30
CA LEU A 321 7.53 -28.17 -14.00
C LEU A 321 8.88 -28.01 -14.71
N CYS A 322 9.55 -29.12 -15.00
CA CYS A 322 10.80 -29.14 -15.77
C CYS A 322 10.58 -29.26 -17.30
N ASP A 323 9.39 -28.90 -17.79
CA ASP A 323 9.03 -28.95 -19.21
C ASP A 323 9.36 -30.31 -19.88
N ARG A 324 9.12 -31.38 -19.17
CA ARG A 324 9.43 -32.80 -19.59
C ARG A 324 10.91 -33.04 -19.82
N ASN A 325 11.78 -32.21 -19.32
CA ASN A 325 13.22 -32.44 -19.41
C ASN A 325 13.69 -33.45 -18.37
N HIS A 326 14.04 -34.66 -18.86
CA HIS A 326 14.48 -35.78 -17.98
C HIS A 326 15.69 -35.44 -17.12
N LYS A 327 16.66 -34.65 -17.66
CA LYS A 327 17.88 -34.29 -16.93
C LYS A 327 17.58 -33.34 -15.79
N GLU A 328 16.80 -32.30 -16.06
CA GLU A 328 16.40 -31.31 -15.05
C GLU A 328 15.47 -31.91 -13.99
N THR A 329 14.51 -32.76 -14.43
CA THR A 329 13.63 -33.49 -13.48
C THR A 329 14.44 -34.38 -12.54
N ALA A 330 15.42 -35.11 -13.06
CA ALA A 330 16.29 -35.96 -12.22
C ALA A 330 17.10 -35.12 -11.22
N ARG A 331 17.59 -33.95 -11.65
CA ARG A 331 18.32 -33.00 -10.79
C ARG A 331 17.42 -32.44 -9.70
N THR A 332 16.23 -31.98 -10.06
CA THR A 332 15.25 -31.38 -9.14
C THR A 332 14.80 -32.33 -8.05
N LEU A 333 14.61 -33.62 -8.42
CA LEU A 333 14.22 -34.68 -7.50
C LEU A 333 15.40 -35.35 -6.79
N HIS A 334 16.64 -34.94 -7.06
CA HIS A 334 17.88 -35.58 -6.56
C HIS A 334 17.92 -37.12 -6.87
N LEU A 335 17.41 -37.52 -8.05
CA LEU A 335 17.33 -38.89 -8.48
C LEU A 335 18.41 -39.24 -9.52
N HIS A 336 18.84 -40.52 -9.49
CA HIS A 336 19.61 -41.06 -10.62
C HIS A 336 18.71 -41.19 -11.86
N ARG A 337 19.26 -40.94 -13.05
CA ARG A 337 18.53 -41.00 -14.34
C ARG A 337 17.75 -42.32 -14.57
N ASN A 338 18.27 -43.43 -14.07
CA ASN A 338 17.63 -44.74 -14.24
C ASN A 338 16.38 -44.85 -13.34
N THR A 339 16.43 -44.31 -12.11
CA THR A 339 15.30 -44.26 -11.18
C THR A 339 14.18 -43.39 -11.76
N LEU A 340 14.52 -42.20 -12.31
CA LEU A 340 13.53 -41.35 -12.98
C LEU A 340 12.89 -42.08 -14.16
N ARG A 341 13.70 -42.70 -15.01
CA ARG A 341 13.19 -43.48 -16.17
C ARG A 341 12.23 -44.61 -15.72
N TYR A 342 12.58 -45.33 -14.66
CA TYR A 342 11.70 -46.33 -14.08
C TYR A 342 10.38 -45.74 -13.61
N ARG A 343 10.42 -44.64 -12.85
CA ARG A 343 9.20 -43.98 -12.34
C ARG A 343 8.31 -43.44 -13.48
N LEU A 344 8.88 -42.81 -14.48
CA LEU A 344 8.13 -42.32 -15.65
C LEU A 344 7.54 -43.49 -16.47
N GLY A 345 8.28 -44.54 -16.70
CA GLY A 345 7.76 -45.78 -17.34
C GLY A 345 6.64 -46.42 -16.54
N LYS A 346 6.70 -46.34 -15.19
CA LYS A 346 5.62 -46.81 -14.33
C LYS A 346 4.39 -45.94 -14.45
N ILE A 347 4.54 -44.61 -14.47
CA ILE A 347 3.44 -43.67 -14.73
C ILE A 347 2.76 -43.97 -16.06
N GLU A 348 3.54 -44.16 -17.15
CA GLU A 348 2.98 -44.54 -18.46
C GLU A 348 2.24 -45.88 -18.44
N SER A 349 2.73 -46.84 -17.68
CA SER A 349 2.09 -48.17 -17.60
C SER A 349 0.79 -48.19 -16.79
N LEU A 350 0.61 -47.25 -15.89
CA LEU A 350 -0.58 -47.11 -15.03
C LEU A 350 -1.67 -46.23 -15.64
N LEU A 351 -1.32 -45.37 -16.58
CA LEU A 351 -2.23 -44.45 -17.26
C LEU A 351 -2.56 -44.93 -18.68
N PRO A 352 -3.62 -44.40 -19.32
CA PRO A 352 -3.91 -44.69 -20.71
C PRO A 352 -2.71 -44.40 -21.64
N PRO A 353 -2.49 -45.19 -22.70
CA PRO A 353 -1.38 -44.97 -23.63
C PRO A 353 -1.36 -43.56 -24.17
N GLY A 354 -0.16 -42.96 -24.23
CA GLY A 354 0.03 -41.60 -24.73
C GLY A 354 -0.29 -40.51 -23.71
N SER A 355 -0.54 -40.85 -22.43
CA SER A 355 -0.88 -39.85 -21.39
C SER A 355 0.22 -38.81 -21.15
N LEU A 356 1.48 -39.09 -21.47
CA LEU A 356 2.60 -38.15 -21.34
C LEU A 356 2.88 -37.33 -22.63
N SER A 357 1.93 -37.28 -23.56
CA SER A 357 2.10 -36.51 -24.81
C SER A 357 0.82 -35.84 -25.26
N GLY A 358 0.95 -34.71 -25.99
CA GLY A 358 -0.16 -34.01 -26.63
C GLY A 358 -1.27 -33.58 -25.67
N PHE A 359 -2.52 -33.65 -26.15
CA PHE A 359 -3.69 -33.25 -25.36
C PHE A 359 -3.92 -34.13 -24.09
N PRO A 360 -3.69 -35.45 -24.10
CA PRO A 360 -3.75 -36.24 -22.88
C PRO A 360 -2.79 -35.74 -21.79
N PHE A 361 -1.61 -35.26 -22.15
CA PHE A 361 -0.66 -34.70 -21.18
C PHE A 361 -1.16 -33.38 -20.59
N LEU A 362 -1.73 -32.49 -21.42
CA LEU A 362 -2.35 -31.24 -20.93
C LEU A 362 -3.47 -31.54 -19.92
N ARG A 363 -4.35 -32.51 -20.25
CA ARG A 363 -5.41 -32.95 -19.34
C ARG A 363 -4.85 -33.53 -18.03
N LEU A 364 -3.79 -34.30 -18.10
CA LEU A 364 -3.11 -34.89 -16.94
C LEU A 364 -2.48 -33.79 -16.07
N SER A 365 -1.83 -32.81 -16.68
CA SER A 365 -1.24 -31.65 -15.99
C SER A 365 -2.30 -30.85 -15.25
N LEU A 366 -3.42 -30.51 -15.90
CA LEU A 366 -4.54 -29.80 -15.25
C LEU A 366 -5.13 -30.61 -14.10
N ALA A 367 -5.32 -31.93 -14.29
CA ALA A 367 -5.82 -32.79 -13.22
C ALA A 367 -4.89 -32.80 -12.00
N LEU A 368 -3.59 -32.84 -12.25
CA LEU A 368 -2.58 -32.80 -11.19
C LEU A 368 -2.60 -31.46 -10.44
N LEU A 369 -2.64 -30.34 -11.16
CA LEU A 369 -2.73 -29.01 -10.54
C LEU A 369 -4.00 -28.86 -9.67
N ILE A 370 -5.17 -29.31 -10.17
CA ILE A 370 -6.43 -29.32 -9.41
C ILE A 370 -6.32 -30.23 -8.17
N HIS A 371 -5.61 -31.33 -8.25
CA HIS A 371 -5.40 -32.25 -7.13
C HIS A 371 -4.50 -31.65 -6.05
N LEU A 372 -3.42 -30.98 -6.44
CA LEU A 372 -2.42 -30.40 -5.55
C LEU A 372 -2.82 -29.01 -5.00
N SER A 373 -3.82 -28.35 -5.57
CA SER A 373 -4.31 -27.04 -5.11
C SER A 373 -5.22 -27.09 -3.86
N LYS A 374 -5.42 -28.27 -3.29
CA LYS A 374 -6.16 -28.47 -2.03
C LYS A 374 -5.21 -28.23 -0.86
#